data_f82707a30163923712510380065a60a5
#
_entry.id   f82707a30163923712510380065a60a5
#
_cell.length_a   1.000
_cell.length_b   1.000
_cell.length_c   1.000
_cell.angle_alpha   90.00
_cell.angle_beta   90.00
_cell.angle_gamma   90.00
#
_symmetry.space_group_name_H-M   'P 1'
#
loop_
_entity.id
_entity.type
_entity.pdbx_description
1 polymer ?
#
loop_
_entity_poly.entity_id
_entity_poly.type
_entity_poly.pdbx_seq_one_letter_code
_entity_poly.pdbx_strand_id
1 'polypeptide(L)'
;MMEHFGISHILYEPDKYNPDTLDLLVDEEAREYWLNTCEKLVEKYVNFALANTEDPTVEIRALKFKTCYVEALKELRINPLAHGQLTIRLLLDINETCLRSQGFFDLWKQQKKYENEGALAALSSRLAEIDALSDERQRWIELCTGVLAGNMFDWGAQAVTDILECGLYDALQKIQKRPWLFDGLDKWIDKLEKTVHHCAAVFVDNSGVDIVLGILPFVRALLLRGTSVILCANEWPALNDVTNVELDEILQQASIVCPVLSAALATGDLVVRSSGQRGPCLDLRTIHVGLSTEMKVRGVDLIILEGMGRALHTNLNARLAVDSLKLAVVKNAWLAQRLGGPLFSGIFIYEEKPTQT
;
A
#
# COMPACT_ATOMS: atom_id res chain seq x y z
N MET A 1 16.99 -26.19 -3.59
CA MET A 1 17.16 -25.07 -2.67
C MET A 1 17.03 -23.82 -3.52
N MET A 2 15.89 -23.12 -3.46
CA MET A 2 15.82 -21.77 -4.03
C MET A 2 16.70 -20.90 -3.14
N GLU A 3 17.74 -20.33 -3.72
CA GLU A 3 18.53 -19.30 -3.05
C GLU A 3 17.58 -18.16 -2.73
N HIS A 4 17.31 -17.92 -1.45
CA HIS A 4 16.56 -16.77 -0.96
C HIS A 4 17.41 -15.52 -1.19
N PHE A 5 17.37 -15.02 -2.42
CA PHE A 5 18.17 -13.89 -2.86
C PHE A 5 17.78 -12.62 -2.08
N GLY A 6 18.65 -12.26 -1.17
CA GLY A 6 18.81 -10.89 -0.71
C GLY A 6 17.97 -10.42 0.46
N ILE A 7 16.87 -11.08 0.86
CA ILE A 7 15.94 -10.59 1.91
C ILE A 7 16.12 -11.23 3.30
N SER A 8 17.03 -12.18 3.43
CA SER A 8 17.30 -12.85 4.72
C SER A 8 17.71 -11.90 5.84
N HIS A 9 18.17 -10.70 5.51
CA HIS A 9 18.56 -9.68 6.50
C HIS A 9 17.37 -8.91 7.08
N ILE A 10 16.18 -8.96 6.44
CA ILE A 10 14.97 -8.28 6.91
C ILE A 10 13.89 -9.25 7.41
N LEU A 11 13.99 -10.55 7.13
CA LEU A 11 13.06 -11.57 7.60
C LEU A 11 13.63 -12.30 8.81
N TYR A 12 12.82 -12.46 9.86
CA TYR A 12 13.27 -13.15 11.08
C TYR A 12 13.49 -14.66 10.85
N GLU A 13 12.58 -15.31 10.10
CA GLU A 13 12.67 -16.72 9.72
C GLU A 13 12.39 -16.84 8.20
N PRO A 14 13.40 -16.58 7.34
CA PRO A 14 13.20 -16.55 5.89
C PRO A 14 12.59 -17.81 5.30
N ASP A 15 12.97 -19.00 5.84
CA ASP A 15 12.49 -20.29 5.36
C ASP A 15 11.01 -20.55 5.72
N LYS A 16 10.47 -19.84 6.71
CA LYS A 16 9.07 -19.94 7.14
C LYS A 16 8.21 -18.79 6.62
N TYR A 17 8.80 -17.82 5.93
CA TYR A 17 8.06 -16.69 5.46
C TYR A 17 7.00 -17.08 4.44
N ASN A 18 5.75 -16.73 4.73
CA ASN A 18 4.63 -16.79 3.82
C ASN A 18 4.02 -15.40 3.75
N PRO A 19 3.98 -14.73 2.58
CA PRO A 19 3.37 -13.43 2.46
C PRO A 19 1.86 -13.47 2.71
N ASP A 20 1.18 -14.53 2.27
CA ASP A 20 -0.27 -14.57 2.19
C ASP A 20 -0.90 -14.77 3.58
N THR A 21 -1.80 -13.87 3.96
CA THR A 21 -2.47 -13.90 5.28
C THR A 21 -3.55 -14.95 5.34
N LEU A 22 -4.26 -15.19 4.23
CA LEU A 22 -5.32 -16.20 4.11
C LEU A 22 -4.94 -17.25 3.07
N ASP A 23 -5.08 -18.51 3.46
CA ASP A 23 -5.01 -19.64 2.55
C ASP A 23 -6.42 -20.03 2.09
N LEU A 24 -6.76 -19.65 0.86
CA LEU A 24 -8.07 -19.93 0.27
C LEU A 24 -8.24 -21.39 -0.18
N LEU A 25 -7.20 -22.21 -0.11
CA LEU A 25 -7.31 -23.68 -0.31
C LEU A 25 -7.96 -24.34 0.90
N VAL A 26 -7.64 -23.86 2.11
CA VAL A 26 -8.09 -24.42 3.37
C VAL A 26 -9.39 -23.75 3.86
N ASP A 27 -9.48 -22.43 3.70
CA ASP A 27 -10.62 -21.62 4.16
C ASP A 27 -11.68 -21.50 3.06
N GLU A 28 -12.65 -22.43 3.05
CA GLU A 28 -13.71 -22.48 2.03
C GLU A 28 -14.62 -21.26 2.06
N GLU A 29 -14.95 -20.75 3.25
CA GLU A 29 -15.79 -19.55 3.40
C GLU A 29 -15.08 -18.34 2.79
N ALA A 30 -13.81 -18.13 3.12
CA ALA A 30 -13.00 -17.07 2.54
C ALA A 30 -12.86 -17.22 1.02
N ARG A 31 -12.64 -18.45 0.53
CA ARG A 31 -12.55 -18.75 -0.90
C ARG A 31 -13.79 -18.29 -1.66
N GLU A 32 -14.98 -18.74 -1.22
CA GLU A 32 -16.23 -18.37 -1.87
C GLU A 32 -16.51 -16.87 -1.78
N TYR A 33 -16.25 -16.27 -0.64
CA TYR A 33 -16.39 -14.84 -0.46
C TYR A 33 -15.52 -14.04 -1.46
N TRP A 34 -14.21 -14.36 -1.55
CA TRP A 34 -13.29 -13.61 -2.39
C TRP A 34 -13.52 -13.86 -3.89
N LEU A 35 -13.83 -15.09 -4.31
CA LEU A 35 -14.19 -15.37 -5.70
C LEU A 35 -15.44 -14.58 -6.11
N ASN A 36 -16.48 -14.54 -5.26
CA ASN A 36 -17.69 -13.77 -5.51
C ASN A 36 -17.43 -12.25 -5.50
N THR A 37 -16.57 -11.78 -4.62
CA THR A 37 -16.18 -10.35 -4.56
C THR A 37 -15.44 -9.94 -5.82
N CYS A 38 -14.47 -10.73 -6.26
CA CYS A 38 -13.73 -10.48 -7.50
C CYS A 38 -14.66 -10.49 -8.72
N GLU A 39 -15.61 -11.42 -8.79
CA GLU A 39 -16.58 -11.49 -9.89
C GLU A 39 -17.47 -10.24 -9.96
N LYS A 40 -17.91 -9.72 -8.81
CA LYS A 40 -18.71 -8.48 -8.75
C LYS A 40 -17.90 -7.23 -9.16
N LEU A 41 -16.60 -7.20 -8.87
CA LEU A 41 -15.74 -6.08 -9.24
C LEU A 41 -15.48 -6.00 -10.74
N VAL A 42 -15.65 -7.07 -11.51
CA VAL A 42 -15.44 -7.08 -12.97
C VAL A 42 -16.26 -6.00 -13.67
N GLU A 43 -17.54 -5.87 -13.31
CA GLU A 43 -18.42 -4.86 -13.92
C GLU A 43 -17.93 -3.43 -13.65
N LYS A 44 -17.36 -3.18 -12.46
CA LYS A 44 -16.77 -1.88 -12.13
C LYS A 44 -15.61 -1.55 -13.06
N TYR A 45 -14.70 -2.51 -13.30
CA TYR A 45 -13.58 -2.31 -14.24
C TYR A 45 -14.05 -2.08 -15.68
N VAL A 46 -15.04 -2.86 -16.12
CA VAL A 46 -15.63 -2.69 -17.47
C VAL A 46 -16.22 -1.28 -17.61
N ASN A 47 -17.09 -0.89 -16.68
CA ASN A 47 -17.72 0.43 -16.70
C ASN A 47 -16.69 1.57 -16.64
N PHE A 48 -15.66 1.41 -15.82
CA PHE A 48 -14.59 2.40 -15.71
C PHE A 48 -13.80 2.52 -17.02
N ALA A 49 -13.47 1.38 -17.66
CA ALA A 49 -12.78 1.38 -18.96
C ALA A 49 -13.60 2.09 -20.04
N LEU A 50 -14.91 1.81 -20.11
CA LEU A 50 -15.82 2.44 -21.07
C LEU A 50 -15.94 3.94 -20.86
N ALA A 51 -15.96 4.39 -19.60
CA ALA A 51 -16.13 5.82 -19.26
C ALA A 51 -14.84 6.65 -19.47
N ASN A 52 -13.65 6.02 -19.39
CA ASN A 52 -12.37 6.74 -19.31
C ASN A 52 -11.41 6.47 -20.46
N THR A 53 -11.85 5.75 -21.52
CA THR A 53 -10.98 5.40 -22.65
C THR A 53 -11.64 5.83 -23.97
N GLU A 54 -11.04 6.78 -24.67
CA GLU A 54 -11.49 7.27 -25.99
C GLU A 54 -10.96 6.39 -27.15
N ASP A 55 -11.13 5.08 -27.06
CA ASP A 55 -10.67 4.14 -28.06
C ASP A 55 -11.88 3.40 -28.67
N PRO A 56 -12.07 3.43 -29.99
CA PRO A 56 -13.18 2.72 -30.63
C PRO A 56 -13.25 1.22 -30.34
N THR A 57 -12.16 0.62 -29.90
CA THR A 57 -12.08 -0.82 -29.58
C THR A 57 -12.29 -1.10 -28.09
N VAL A 58 -12.50 -0.08 -27.25
CA VAL A 58 -12.58 -0.22 -25.78
C VAL A 58 -13.65 -1.19 -25.36
N GLU A 59 -14.84 -1.14 -25.96
CA GLU A 59 -15.94 -2.04 -25.64
C GLU A 59 -15.57 -3.52 -25.87
N ILE A 60 -14.98 -3.81 -27.03
CA ILE A 60 -14.56 -5.18 -27.38
C ILE A 60 -13.46 -5.65 -26.41
N ARG A 61 -12.51 -4.80 -26.08
CA ARG A 61 -11.40 -5.12 -25.15
C ARG A 61 -11.92 -5.33 -23.73
N ALA A 62 -12.84 -4.48 -23.26
CA ALA A 62 -13.45 -4.60 -21.93
C ALA A 62 -14.29 -5.89 -21.80
N LEU A 63 -15.03 -6.26 -22.83
CA LEU A 63 -15.76 -7.54 -22.85
C LEU A 63 -14.81 -8.76 -22.86
N LYS A 64 -13.69 -8.68 -23.60
CA LYS A 64 -12.66 -9.74 -23.58
C LYS A 64 -11.99 -9.86 -22.21
N PHE A 65 -11.69 -8.72 -21.56
CA PHE A 65 -11.21 -8.73 -20.16
C PHE A 65 -12.20 -9.42 -19.23
N LYS A 66 -13.48 -9.02 -19.30
CA LYS A 66 -14.55 -9.64 -18.50
C LYS A 66 -14.59 -11.15 -18.69
N THR A 67 -14.61 -11.60 -19.95
CA THR A 67 -14.63 -13.04 -20.29
C THR A 67 -13.40 -13.74 -19.70
N CYS A 68 -12.20 -13.21 -19.93
CA CYS A 68 -10.94 -13.78 -19.46
C CYS A 68 -10.95 -13.97 -17.93
N TYR A 69 -11.30 -12.92 -17.17
CA TYR A 69 -11.25 -12.98 -15.73
C TYR A 69 -12.35 -13.86 -15.13
N VAL A 70 -13.59 -13.75 -15.63
CA VAL A 70 -14.71 -14.61 -15.17
C VAL A 70 -14.44 -16.08 -15.45
N GLU A 71 -13.85 -16.44 -16.59
CA GLU A 71 -13.46 -17.82 -16.90
C GLU A 71 -12.39 -18.32 -15.94
N ALA A 72 -11.36 -17.52 -15.64
CA ALA A 72 -10.35 -17.88 -14.65
C ALA A 72 -10.95 -18.08 -13.23
N LEU A 73 -11.89 -17.22 -12.80
CA LEU A 73 -12.59 -17.40 -11.54
C LEU A 73 -13.44 -18.67 -11.50
N LYS A 74 -14.12 -19.03 -12.62
CA LYS A 74 -14.87 -20.28 -12.73
C LYS A 74 -13.95 -21.50 -12.68
N GLU A 75 -12.80 -21.44 -13.35
CA GLU A 75 -11.80 -22.50 -13.28
C GLU A 75 -11.29 -22.71 -11.85
N LEU A 76 -11.01 -21.63 -11.12
CA LEU A 76 -10.56 -21.69 -9.73
C LEU A 76 -11.62 -22.24 -8.76
N ARG A 77 -12.91 -22.10 -9.06
CA ARG A 77 -13.98 -22.77 -8.29
C ARG A 77 -13.96 -24.28 -8.45
N ILE A 78 -13.64 -24.77 -9.65
CA ILE A 78 -13.58 -26.20 -9.97
C ILE A 78 -12.24 -26.81 -9.54
N ASN A 79 -11.15 -26.12 -9.83
CA ASN A 79 -9.79 -26.52 -9.50
C ASN A 79 -9.03 -25.36 -8.85
N PRO A 80 -9.05 -25.26 -7.50
CA PRO A 80 -8.40 -24.16 -6.79
C PRO A 80 -6.88 -24.08 -6.97
N LEU A 81 -6.25 -25.12 -7.57
CA LEU A 81 -4.81 -25.13 -7.86
C LEU A 81 -4.47 -24.84 -9.32
N ALA A 82 -5.45 -24.49 -10.17
CA ALA A 82 -5.26 -24.29 -11.61
C ALA A 82 -4.14 -23.28 -11.95
N HIS A 83 -3.99 -22.25 -11.13
CA HIS A 83 -2.99 -21.19 -11.32
C HIS A 83 -1.93 -21.11 -10.21
N GLY A 84 -1.80 -22.15 -9.39
CA GLY A 84 -0.92 -22.19 -8.20
C GLY A 84 -1.70 -22.15 -6.89
N GLN A 85 -1.04 -21.79 -5.78
CA GLN A 85 -1.70 -21.68 -4.49
C GLN A 85 -2.73 -20.54 -4.51
N LEU A 86 -4.00 -20.88 -4.28
CA LEU A 86 -5.08 -19.91 -4.29
C LEU A 86 -5.03 -19.01 -3.08
N THR A 87 -4.80 -17.73 -3.32
CA THR A 87 -4.72 -16.65 -2.34
C THR A 87 -5.41 -15.40 -2.87
N ILE A 88 -5.65 -14.39 -2.02
CA ILE A 88 -6.19 -13.11 -2.46
C ILE A 88 -5.21 -12.45 -3.47
N ARG A 89 -3.90 -12.52 -3.18
CA ARG A 89 -2.86 -12.01 -4.08
C ARG A 89 -2.97 -12.63 -5.47
N LEU A 90 -3.10 -13.95 -5.58
CA LEU A 90 -3.27 -14.62 -6.87
C LEU A 90 -4.51 -14.11 -7.63
N LEU A 91 -5.65 -13.94 -6.95
CA LEU A 91 -6.88 -13.43 -7.58
C LEU A 91 -6.66 -12.02 -8.17
N LEU A 92 -5.97 -11.14 -7.44
CA LEU A 92 -5.64 -9.79 -7.91
C LEU A 92 -4.61 -9.81 -9.04
N ASP A 93 -3.60 -10.68 -8.98
CA ASP A 93 -2.59 -10.84 -10.04
C ASP A 93 -3.20 -11.36 -11.36
N ILE A 94 -4.18 -12.26 -11.27
CA ILE A 94 -4.94 -12.74 -12.45
C ILE A 94 -5.75 -11.58 -13.04
N ASN A 95 -6.43 -10.77 -12.22
CA ASN A 95 -7.15 -9.59 -12.68
C ASN A 95 -6.24 -8.65 -13.49
N GLU A 96 -5.09 -8.28 -12.92
CA GLU A 96 -4.12 -7.40 -13.57
C GLU A 96 -3.56 -8.03 -14.87
N THR A 97 -3.37 -9.34 -14.88
CA THR A 97 -2.92 -10.07 -16.07
C THR A 97 -3.99 -10.05 -17.17
N CYS A 98 -5.26 -10.25 -16.81
CA CYS A 98 -6.38 -10.17 -17.78
C CYS A 98 -6.54 -8.74 -18.33
N LEU A 99 -6.42 -7.70 -17.51
CA LEU A 99 -6.45 -6.30 -17.96
C LEU A 99 -5.33 -6.01 -18.96
N ARG A 100 -4.09 -6.34 -18.61
CA ARG A 100 -2.91 -6.12 -19.47
C ARG A 100 -2.98 -6.90 -20.77
N SER A 101 -3.51 -8.13 -20.75
CA SER A 101 -3.69 -8.94 -21.98
C SER A 101 -4.65 -8.31 -23.00
N GLN A 102 -5.52 -7.40 -22.54
CA GLN A 102 -6.43 -6.64 -23.40
C GLN A 102 -5.94 -5.19 -23.65
N GLY A 103 -4.68 -4.90 -23.32
CA GLY A 103 -4.06 -3.59 -23.56
C GLY A 103 -4.44 -2.51 -22.53
N PHE A 104 -5.05 -2.87 -21.41
CA PHE A 104 -5.27 -1.97 -20.27
C PHE A 104 -4.06 -2.03 -19.34
N PHE A 105 -2.98 -1.32 -19.69
CA PHE A 105 -1.74 -1.32 -18.91
C PHE A 105 -1.82 -0.47 -17.66
N ASP A 106 -2.56 0.63 -17.71
CA ASP A 106 -2.84 1.52 -16.59
C ASP A 106 -4.22 2.15 -16.78
N LEU A 107 -5.23 1.47 -16.28
CA LEU A 107 -6.63 1.89 -16.41
C LEU A 107 -6.93 3.18 -15.64
N TRP A 108 -6.19 3.42 -14.54
CA TRP A 108 -6.42 4.52 -13.61
C TRP A 108 -5.53 5.72 -13.86
N LYS A 109 -4.70 5.72 -14.90
CA LYS A 109 -3.67 6.75 -15.15
C LYS A 109 -4.17 8.18 -15.05
N GLN A 110 -5.28 8.50 -15.74
CA GLN A 110 -5.82 9.87 -15.75
C GLN A 110 -6.37 10.26 -14.37
N GLN A 111 -7.02 9.33 -13.68
CA GLN A 111 -7.54 9.54 -12.34
C GLN A 111 -6.41 9.78 -11.33
N LYS A 112 -5.38 8.94 -11.34
CA LYS A 112 -4.18 9.12 -10.51
C LYS A 112 -3.53 10.47 -10.71
N LYS A 113 -3.39 10.89 -11.98
CA LYS A 113 -2.83 12.20 -12.31
C LYS A 113 -3.66 13.34 -11.72
N TYR A 114 -4.97 13.31 -11.91
CA TYR A 114 -5.89 14.31 -11.36
C TYR A 114 -5.82 14.40 -9.83
N GLU A 115 -5.81 13.24 -9.16
CA GLU A 115 -5.71 13.16 -7.70
C GLU A 115 -4.36 13.65 -7.18
N ASN A 116 -3.26 13.31 -7.87
CA ASN A 116 -1.93 13.79 -7.53
C ASN A 116 -1.83 15.33 -7.62
N GLU A 117 -2.37 15.93 -8.69
CA GLU A 117 -2.38 17.38 -8.88
C GLU A 117 -3.17 18.08 -7.77
N GLY A 118 -4.37 17.57 -7.43
CA GLY A 118 -5.19 18.10 -6.34
C GLY A 118 -4.53 17.99 -4.97
N ALA A 119 -3.93 16.82 -4.68
CA ALA A 119 -3.24 16.60 -3.43
C ALA A 119 -1.96 17.46 -3.29
N LEU A 120 -1.18 17.60 -4.37
CA LEU A 120 0.02 18.47 -4.38
C LEU A 120 -0.32 19.93 -4.12
N ALA A 121 -1.45 20.42 -4.65
CA ALA A 121 -1.91 21.79 -4.38
C ALA A 121 -2.21 22.02 -2.89
N ALA A 122 -2.63 20.99 -2.15
CA ALA A 122 -2.94 21.05 -0.72
C ALA A 122 -1.73 20.77 0.21
N LEU A 123 -0.60 20.28 -0.33
CA LEU A 123 0.54 19.82 0.48
C LEU A 123 1.11 20.91 1.39
N SER A 124 1.29 22.15 0.87
CA SER A 124 1.84 23.24 1.68
C SER A 124 0.99 23.57 2.90
N SER A 125 -0.36 23.60 2.73
CA SER A 125 -1.31 23.80 3.83
C SER A 125 -1.22 22.67 4.85
N ARG A 126 -1.21 21.43 4.39
CA ARG A 126 -1.08 20.25 5.26
C ARG A 126 0.20 20.27 6.09
N LEU A 127 1.33 20.63 5.49
CA LEU A 127 2.60 20.75 6.22
C LEU A 127 2.56 21.86 7.27
N ALA A 128 1.96 23.01 6.95
CA ALA A 128 1.81 24.12 7.89
C ALA A 128 0.94 23.75 9.10
N GLU A 129 -0.14 23.00 8.89
CA GLU A 129 -1.01 22.50 9.98
C GLU A 129 -0.26 21.57 10.93
N ILE A 130 0.54 20.64 10.39
CA ILE A 130 1.36 19.73 11.18
C ILE A 130 2.43 20.51 11.96
N ASP A 131 3.09 21.47 11.33
CA ASP A 131 4.12 22.30 11.95
C ASP A 131 3.59 23.23 13.05
N ALA A 132 2.31 23.60 12.98
CA ALA A 132 1.63 24.38 14.02
C ALA A 132 1.42 23.60 15.34
N LEU A 133 1.50 22.28 15.31
CA LEU A 133 1.40 21.45 16.51
C LEU A 133 2.70 21.52 17.31
N SER A 134 2.67 22.12 18.49
CA SER A 134 3.83 22.27 19.37
C SER A 134 4.21 20.98 20.11
N ASP A 135 3.23 20.15 20.43
CA ASP A 135 3.44 18.85 21.08
C ASP A 135 3.90 17.80 20.06
N GLU A 136 5.10 17.23 20.28
CA GLU A 136 5.69 16.24 19.35
C GLU A 136 4.87 14.95 19.31
N ARG A 137 4.33 14.49 20.45
CA ARG A 137 3.50 13.29 20.51
C ARG A 137 2.19 13.49 19.74
N GLN A 138 1.55 14.64 19.91
CA GLN A 138 0.35 14.99 19.15
C GLN A 138 0.64 15.10 17.64
N ARG A 139 1.80 15.62 17.27
CA ARG A 139 2.25 15.68 15.87
C ARG A 139 2.38 14.29 15.27
N TRP A 140 2.96 13.31 15.98
CA TRP A 140 3.04 11.93 15.51
C TRP A 140 1.66 11.27 15.39
N ILE A 141 0.75 11.53 16.35
CA ILE A 141 -0.63 11.06 16.28
C ILE A 141 -1.30 11.59 15.00
N GLU A 142 -1.15 12.88 14.72
CA GLU A 142 -1.73 13.51 13.54
C GLU A 142 -1.14 12.97 12.22
N LEU A 143 0.18 12.78 12.18
CA LEU A 143 0.86 12.19 11.01
C LEU A 143 0.37 10.76 10.73
N CYS A 144 0.32 9.91 11.74
CA CYS A 144 -0.13 8.52 11.58
C CYS A 144 -1.63 8.43 11.25
N THR A 145 -2.45 9.30 11.84
CA THR A 145 -3.86 9.42 11.48
C THR A 145 -4.01 9.86 10.02
N GLY A 146 -3.17 10.79 9.57
CA GLY A 146 -3.12 11.25 8.18
C GLY A 146 -2.76 10.14 7.19
N VAL A 147 -1.79 9.27 7.52
CA VAL A 147 -1.46 8.09 6.70
C VAL A 147 -2.68 7.17 6.59
N LEU A 148 -3.32 6.82 7.71
CA LEU A 148 -4.50 5.95 7.68
C LEU A 148 -5.67 6.60 6.95
N ALA A 149 -5.89 7.91 7.12
CA ALA A 149 -6.95 8.62 6.41
C ALA A 149 -6.68 8.68 4.89
N GLY A 150 -5.42 8.89 4.48
CA GLY A 150 -4.99 8.81 3.09
C GLY A 150 -5.30 7.45 2.48
N ASN A 151 -4.98 6.38 3.20
CA ASN A 151 -5.23 5.01 2.77
C ASN A 151 -6.72 4.63 2.63
N MET A 152 -7.65 5.48 3.07
CA MET A 152 -9.08 5.30 2.76
C MET A 152 -9.40 5.47 1.27
N PHE A 153 -8.59 6.24 0.53
CA PHE A 153 -8.78 6.51 -0.89
C PHE A 153 -8.27 5.34 -1.73
N ASP A 154 -9.14 4.40 -2.03
CA ASP A 154 -8.82 3.20 -2.80
C ASP A 154 -9.96 2.88 -3.78
N TRP A 155 -9.69 3.04 -5.07
CA TRP A 155 -10.64 2.75 -6.15
C TRP A 155 -10.94 1.26 -6.32
N GLY A 156 -10.07 0.41 -5.81
CA GLY A 156 -10.29 -1.04 -5.80
C GLY A 156 -11.35 -1.50 -4.79
N ALA A 157 -11.64 -0.71 -3.75
CA ALA A 157 -12.59 -1.07 -2.73
C ALA A 157 -14.01 -0.56 -3.06
N GLN A 158 -15.00 -1.44 -3.04
CA GLN A 158 -16.39 -1.13 -3.36
C GLN A 158 -17.01 -0.07 -2.42
N ALA A 159 -16.54 0.00 -1.18
CA ALA A 159 -17.05 0.92 -0.15
C ALA A 159 -16.57 2.38 -0.32
N VAL A 160 -15.57 2.63 -1.15
CA VAL A 160 -14.91 3.94 -1.26
C VAL A 160 -15.49 4.81 -2.38
N THR A 161 -16.23 4.23 -3.32
CA THR A 161 -16.79 4.93 -4.49
C THR A 161 -17.68 6.13 -4.10
N ASP A 162 -18.33 6.08 -2.94
CA ASP A 162 -19.21 7.15 -2.44
C ASP A 162 -18.45 8.26 -1.68
N ILE A 163 -17.13 8.09 -1.47
CA ILE A 163 -16.28 9.00 -0.67
C ILE A 163 -15.43 9.91 -1.58
N LEU A 164 -15.38 9.65 -2.87
CA LEU A 164 -14.38 10.17 -3.82
C LEU A 164 -14.49 11.66 -4.18
N GLU A 165 -15.54 12.35 -3.78
CA GLU A 165 -15.62 13.82 -3.89
C GLU A 165 -14.99 14.53 -2.67
N CYS A 166 -14.46 13.78 -1.71
CA CYS A 166 -14.03 14.25 -0.41
C CYS A 166 -12.50 14.29 -0.34
N GLY A 167 -11.93 15.39 0.14
CA GLY A 167 -10.48 15.51 0.42
C GLY A 167 -10.05 14.81 1.71
N LEU A 168 -8.75 14.92 2.05
CA LEU A 168 -8.17 14.33 3.28
C LEU A 168 -8.98 14.67 4.55
N TYR A 169 -9.53 15.88 4.66
CA TYR A 169 -10.31 16.29 5.83
C TYR A 169 -11.57 15.46 6.04
N ASP A 170 -12.26 15.07 4.98
CA ASP A 170 -13.43 14.22 5.08
C ASP A 170 -13.05 12.79 5.47
N ALA A 171 -11.92 12.31 4.97
CA ALA A 171 -11.35 11.02 5.39
C ALA A 171 -10.95 11.03 6.88
N LEU A 172 -10.31 12.12 7.35
CA LEU A 172 -9.97 12.29 8.77
C LEU A 172 -11.21 12.32 9.69
N GLN A 173 -12.36 12.76 9.19
CA GLN A 173 -13.63 12.71 9.94
C GLN A 173 -14.27 11.32 9.94
N LYS A 174 -14.07 10.55 8.89
CA LYS A 174 -14.67 9.22 8.71
C LYS A 174 -13.84 8.09 9.30
N ILE A 175 -12.52 8.26 9.41
CA ILE A 175 -11.67 7.26 10.02
C ILE A 175 -12.06 7.06 11.49
N GLN A 176 -12.05 5.80 11.93
CA GLN A 176 -12.30 5.48 13.33
C GLN A 176 -11.34 6.25 14.24
N LYS A 177 -11.89 6.95 15.24
CA LYS A 177 -11.08 7.58 16.28
C LYS A 177 -10.35 6.51 17.09
N ARG A 178 -9.16 6.86 17.59
CA ARG A 178 -8.43 5.99 18.53
C ARG A 178 -9.25 5.66 19.79
N PRO A 179 -9.11 4.43 20.32
CA PRO A 179 -8.19 3.38 19.86
C PRO A 179 -8.65 2.73 18.56
N TRP A 180 -7.71 2.50 17.64
CA TRP A 180 -7.96 1.75 16.42
C TRP A 180 -8.14 0.25 16.71
N LEU A 181 -8.55 -0.53 15.72
CA LEU A 181 -8.74 -1.98 15.89
C LEU A 181 -7.46 -2.69 16.33
N PHE A 182 -6.34 -2.33 15.70
CA PHE A 182 -5.00 -2.60 16.21
C PHE A 182 -4.31 -1.25 16.41
N ASP A 183 -3.92 -0.92 17.63
CA ASP A 183 -3.39 0.39 17.99
C ASP A 183 -2.08 0.26 18.77
N GLY A 184 -1.00 0.11 18.02
CA GLY A 184 0.38 0.09 18.53
C GLY A 184 1.06 1.45 18.55
N LEU A 185 0.34 2.54 18.24
CA LEU A 185 0.93 3.85 18.01
C LEU A 185 1.66 4.40 19.25
N ASP A 186 1.06 4.32 20.43
CA ASP A 186 1.72 4.83 21.64
C ASP A 186 3.04 4.12 21.91
N LYS A 187 3.07 2.79 21.74
CA LYS A 187 4.29 2.00 21.89
C LYS A 187 5.37 2.42 20.88
N TRP A 188 4.97 2.73 19.65
CA TRP A 188 5.91 3.19 18.63
C TRP A 188 6.43 4.60 18.92
N ILE A 189 5.57 5.53 19.35
CA ILE A 189 6.00 6.88 19.76
C ILE A 189 6.97 6.80 20.94
N ASP A 190 6.68 5.99 21.97
CA ASP A 190 7.58 5.76 23.10
C ASP A 190 8.95 5.19 22.67
N LYS A 191 8.99 4.43 21.57
CA LYS A 191 10.24 3.98 20.94
C LYS A 191 10.96 5.12 20.25
N LEU A 192 10.25 5.93 19.47
CA LEU A 192 10.82 7.10 18.80
C LEU A 192 11.44 8.11 19.79
N GLU A 193 10.83 8.31 20.96
CA GLU A 193 11.39 9.20 21.99
C GLU A 193 12.77 8.76 22.49
N LYS A 194 13.06 7.46 22.42
CA LYS A 194 14.30 6.84 22.93
C LYS A 194 15.36 6.59 21.87
N THR A 195 14.92 6.38 20.62
CA THR A 195 15.82 5.95 19.53
C THR A 195 15.46 6.63 18.21
N VAL A 196 16.50 6.83 17.38
CA VAL A 196 16.33 7.26 16.00
C VAL A 196 16.68 6.08 15.11
N HIS A 197 15.78 5.73 14.20
CA HIS A 197 16.07 4.72 13.17
C HIS A 197 17.11 5.27 12.18
N HIS A 198 18.01 4.41 11.74
CA HIS A 198 19.04 4.79 10.79
C HIS A 198 18.46 4.96 9.38
N CYS A 199 17.72 3.97 8.92
CA CYS A 199 17.08 4.00 7.60
C CYS A 199 15.75 3.26 7.63
N ALA A 200 14.71 3.89 7.08
CA ALA A 200 13.39 3.30 6.91
C ALA A 200 13.16 2.91 5.45
N ALA A 201 12.62 1.71 5.20
CA ALA A 201 12.05 1.34 3.90
C ALA A 201 10.52 1.34 4.00
N VAL A 202 9.87 2.20 3.21
CA VAL A 202 8.43 2.42 3.22
C VAL A 202 7.82 1.88 1.94
N PHE A 203 7.07 0.78 2.04
CA PHE A 203 6.31 0.21 0.93
C PHE A 203 4.97 0.92 0.85
N VAL A 204 4.84 1.79 -0.14
CA VAL A 204 3.70 2.70 -0.31
C VAL A 204 2.59 2.10 -1.16
N ASP A 205 1.36 2.56 -0.99
CA ASP A 205 0.14 2.06 -1.62
C ASP A 205 -0.36 2.99 -2.73
N ASN A 206 -1.27 3.91 -2.43
CA ASN A 206 -2.03 4.63 -3.46
C ASN A 206 -1.41 5.97 -3.88
N SER A 207 -1.70 6.37 -5.11
CA SER A 207 -1.51 7.72 -5.62
C SER A 207 -2.43 8.74 -4.92
N GLY A 208 -2.25 10.03 -5.19
CA GLY A 208 -3.14 11.08 -4.71
C GLY A 208 -2.95 11.44 -3.24
N VAL A 209 -4.06 11.50 -2.51
CA VAL A 209 -4.10 11.92 -1.10
C VAL A 209 -3.24 11.03 -0.22
N ASP A 210 -3.21 9.73 -0.48
CA ASP A 210 -2.47 8.74 0.30
C ASP A 210 -0.96 9.07 0.31
N ILE A 211 -0.34 9.07 -0.85
CA ILE A 211 1.09 9.37 -0.94
C ILE A 211 1.40 10.83 -0.58
N VAL A 212 0.63 11.80 -1.08
CA VAL A 212 1.00 13.23 -1.00
C VAL A 212 0.68 13.83 0.37
N LEU A 213 -0.51 13.58 0.92
CA LEU A 213 -0.97 14.21 2.16
C LEU A 213 -0.87 13.29 3.39
N GLY A 214 -0.75 11.97 3.18
CA GLY A 214 -0.50 10.97 4.21
C GLY A 214 0.99 10.67 4.37
N ILE A 215 1.59 9.99 3.38
CA ILE A 215 2.95 9.45 3.47
C ILE A 215 4.03 10.53 3.43
N LEU A 216 3.99 11.51 2.52
CA LEU A 216 5.07 12.50 2.41
C LEU A 216 5.25 13.35 3.67
N PRO A 217 4.20 13.85 4.39
CA PRO A 217 4.35 14.50 5.67
C PRO A 217 4.98 13.60 6.74
N PHE A 218 4.59 12.32 6.78
CA PHE A 218 5.14 11.33 7.69
C PHE A 218 6.64 11.07 7.38
N VAL A 219 7.01 10.87 6.14
CA VAL A 219 8.40 10.72 5.68
C VAL A 219 9.22 11.95 6.00
N ARG A 220 8.69 13.16 5.78
CA ARG A 220 9.33 14.41 6.19
C ARG A 220 9.66 14.43 7.69
N ALA A 221 8.76 13.94 8.52
CA ALA A 221 9.01 13.89 9.97
C ALA A 221 10.12 12.88 10.34
N LEU A 222 10.22 11.75 9.66
CA LEU A 222 11.35 10.81 9.81
C LEU A 222 12.68 11.46 9.41
N LEU A 223 12.72 12.14 8.27
CA LEU A 223 13.90 12.86 7.78
C LEU A 223 14.36 13.95 8.76
N LEU A 224 13.43 14.72 9.32
CA LEU A 224 13.74 15.74 10.33
C LEU A 224 14.35 15.15 11.61
N ARG A 225 14.11 13.88 11.90
CA ARG A 225 14.75 13.16 13.00
C ARG A 225 16.10 12.55 12.64
N GLY A 226 16.52 12.65 11.37
CA GLY A 226 17.78 12.07 10.89
C GLY A 226 17.66 10.63 10.39
N THR A 227 16.44 10.11 10.20
CA THR A 227 16.21 8.81 9.58
C THR A 227 16.20 8.97 8.06
N SER A 228 17.11 8.30 7.34
CA SER A 228 17.05 8.25 5.88
C SER A 228 15.90 7.34 5.41
N VAL A 229 15.35 7.56 4.21
CA VAL A 229 14.15 6.88 3.76
C VAL A 229 14.31 6.35 2.33
N ILE A 230 13.94 5.09 2.14
CA ILE A 230 13.71 4.46 0.82
C ILE A 230 12.20 4.34 0.63
N LEU A 231 11.62 5.07 -0.31
CA LEU A 231 10.25 4.86 -0.74
C LEU A 231 10.21 3.75 -1.78
N CYS A 232 9.50 2.67 -1.47
CA CYS A 232 9.40 1.47 -2.28
C CYS A 232 8.02 1.42 -2.93
N ALA A 233 7.92 1.69 -4.22
CA ALA A 233 6.68 1.70 -4.98
C ALA A 233 6.63 0.58 -6.02
N ASN A 234 5.46 0.30 -6.56
CA ASN A 234 5.26 -0.72 -7.58
C ASN A 234 6.10 -0.45 -8.83
N GLU A 235 6.53 -1.51 -9.49
CA GLU A 235 7.18 -1.43 -10.81
C GLU A 235 6.15 -1.16 -11.91
N TRP A 236 4.99 -1.78 -11.81
CA TRP A 236 3.91 -1.67 -12.79
C TRP A 236 2.64 -1.11 -12.15
N PRO A 237 1.81 -0.41 -12.93
CA PRO A 237 0.50 0.03 -12.48
C PRO A 237 -0.38 -1.15 -12.06
N ALA A 238 -1.08 -0.99 -10.96
CA ALA A 238 -2.12 -1.89 -10.49
C ALA A 238 -3.13 -1.07 -9.68
N LEU A 239 -4.40 -1.09 -10.06
CA LEU A 239 -5.41 -0.22 -9.47
C LEU A 239 -4.94 1.25 -9.47
N ASN A 240 -5.10 1.94 -8.34
CA ASN A 240 -4.59 3.30 -8.12
C ASN A 240 -3.25 3.35 -7.37
N ASP A 241 -2.56 2.20 -7.25
CA ASP A 241 -1.22 2.15 -6.66
C ASP A 241 -0.26 3.09 -7.38
N VAL A 242 0.59 3.77 -6.61
CA VAL A 242 1.64 4.60 -7.18
C VAL A 242 2.79 3.73 -7.70
N THR A 243 3.25 4.00 -8.92
CA THR A 243 4.48 3.39 -9.44
C THR A 243 5.71 4.19 -9.03
N ASN A 244 6.88 3.54 -9.10
CA ASN A 244 8.14 4.23 -8.78
C ASN A 244 8.40 5.44 -9.71
N VAL A 245 7.99 5.36 -10.97
CA VAL A 245 8.12 6.48 -11.93
C VAL A 245 7.21 7.64 -11.55
N GLU A 246 5.93 7.36 -11.26
CA GLU A 246 4.98 8.38 -10.81
C GLU A 246 5.41 9.01 -9.49
N LEU A 247 5.94 8.21 -8.57
CA LEU A 247 6.40 8.70 -7.27
C LEU A 247 7.61 9.63 -7.40
N ASP A 248 8.53 9.35 -8.31
CA ASP A 248 9.63 10.28 -8.63
C ASP A 248 9.09 11.63 -9.14
N GLU A 249 8.09 11.62 -10.03
CA GLU A 249 7.45 12.85 -10.53
C GLU A 249 6.73 13.62 -9.42
N ILE A 250 6.01 12.92 -8.55
CA ILE A 250 5.33 13.51 -7.38
C ILE A 250 6.35 14.16 -6.43
N LEU A 251 7.46 13.49 -6.14
CA LEU A 251 8.49 14.00 -5.25
C LEU A 251 9.19 15.23 -5.81
N GLN A 252 9.46 15.28 -7.12
CA GLN A 252 10.00 16.47 -7.76
C GLN A 252 9.09 17.68 -7.53
N GLN A 253 7.79 17.51 -7.69
CA GLN A 253 6.81 18.58 -7.46
C GLN A 253 6.67 18.93 -5.96
N ALA A 254 6.60 17.94 -5.08
CA ALA A 254 6.52 18.15 -3.64
C ALA A 254 7.77 18.86 -3.09
N SER A 255 8.95 18.62 -3.67
CA SER A 255 10.22 19.26 -3.28
C SER A 255 10.21 20.78 -3.51
N ILE A 256 9.40 21.29 -4.41
CA ILE A 256 9.28 22.73 -4.68
C ILE A 256 8.71 23.48 -3.46
N VAL A 257 7.76 22.84 -2.75
CA VAL A 257 7.07 23.45 -1.59
C VAL A 257 7.59 22.94 -0.25
N CYS A 258 8.43 21.91 -0.24
CA CYS A 258 8.97 21.32 0.98
C CYS A 258 10.53 21.27 0.96
N PRO A 259 11.22 22.24 1.57
CA PRO A 259 12.69 22.29 1.60
C PRO A 259 13.35 21.04 2.21
N VAL A 260 12.67 20.37 3.16
CA VAL A 260 13.18 19.14 3.79
C VAL A 260 13.25 18.00 2.76
N LEU A 261 12.20 17.80 1.97
CA LEU A 261 12.19 16.80 0.91
C LEU A 261 13.23 17.14 -0.17
N SER A 262 13.30 18.41 -0.56
CA SER A 262 14.31 18.90 -1.52
C SER A 262 15.74 18.60 -1.08
N ALA A 263 16.09 18.94 0.17
CA ALA A 263 17.41 18.68 0.72
C ALA A 263 17.72 17.17 0.80
N ALA A 264 16.76 16.37 1.27
CA ALA A 264 16.93 14.92 1.41
C ALA A 264 17.09 14.20 0.04
N LEU A 265 16.39 14.66 -0.99
CA LEU A 265 16.59 14.17 -2.37
C LEU A 265 18.01 14.53 -2.87
N ALA A 266 18.47 15.76 -2.61
CA ALA A 266 19.79 16.22 -3.05
C ALA A 266 20.95 15.48 -2.36
N THR A 267 20.80 15.14 -1.08
CA THR A 267 21.80 14.37 -0.30
C THR A 267 21.72 12.87 -0.51
N GLY A 268 20.61 12.38 -1.05
CA GLY A 268 20.32 10.95 -1.17
C GLY A 268 19.79 10.32 0.12
N ASP A 269 19.39 11.10 1.13
CA ASP A 269 18.73 10.62 2.34
C ASP A 269 17.28 10.20 2.07
N LEU A 270 16.69 10.68 0.99
CA LEU A 270 15.41 10.24 0.44
C LEU A 270 15.63 9.72 -0.99
N VAL A 271 15.21 8.49 -1.23
CA VAL A 271 15.28 7.87 -2.56
C VAL A 271 14.03 7.08 -2.89
N VAL A 272 13.66 7.02 -4.17
CA VAL A 272 12.60 6.14 -4.67
C VAL A 272 13.22 4.89 -5.30
N ARG A 273 12.60 3.75 -5.05
CA ARG A 273 13.01 2.48 -5.68
C ARG A 273 11.80 1.67 -6.11
N SER A 274 11.97 0.95 -7.20
CA SER A 274 11.02 -0.08 -7.60
C SER A 274 11.05 -1.24 -6.61
N SER A 275 9.88 -1.64 -6.11
CA SER A 275 9.73 -2.85 -5.29
C SER A 275 9.81 -4.13 -6.15
N GLY A 276 9.65 -4.02 -7.48
CA GLY A 276 9.52 -5.15 -8.40
C GLY A 276 8.10 -5.73 -8.44
N GLN A 277 7.17 -5.21 -7.61
CA GLN A 277 5.80 -5.71 -7.58
C GLN A 277 5.00 -5.18 -8.78
N ARG A 278 4.05 -6.01 -9.23
CA ARG A 278 3.20 -5.76 -10.41
C ARG A 278 1.71 -5.85 -10.10
N GLY A 279 1.38 -5.94 -8.83
CA GLY A 279 0.05 -6.04 -8.28
C GLY A 279 -0.04 -5.29 -6.96
N PRO A 280 -1.24 -5.20 -6.34
CA PRO A 280 -1.45 -4.40 -5.13
C PRO A 280 -0.94 -5.08 -3.85
N CYS A 281 -0.49 -6.33 -3.92
CA CYS A 281 0.06 -7.10 -2.80
C CYS A 281 1.59 -7.10 -2.82
N LEU A 282 2.20 -7.42 -1.67
CA LEU A 282 3.65 -7.46 -1.52
C LEU A 282 4.12 -8.86 -1.12
N ASP A 283 4.94 -9.46 -1.99
CA ASP A 283 5.72 -10.66 -1.66
C ASP A 283 7.20 -10.28 -1.54
N LEU A 284 7.72 -10.27 -0.32
CA LEU A 284 9.11 -9.88 -0.06
C LEU A 284 10.13 -10.80 -0.73
N ARG A 285 9.77 -12.04 -1.11
CA ARG A 285 10.65 -12.96 -1.85
C ARG A 285 10.92 -12.48 -3.28
N THR A 286 10.04 -11.66 -3.83
CA THR A 286 10.08 -11.21 -5.23
C THR A 286 10.46 -9.73 -5.39
N ILE A 287 10.89 -9.07 -4.31
CA ILE A 287 11.36 -7.69 -4.41
C ILE A 287 12.59 -7.62 -5.32
N HIS A 288 12.73 -6.48 -6.00
CA HIS A 288 13.84 -6.25 -6.91
C HIS A 288 15.20 -6.40 -6.19
N VAL A 289 16.13 -7.15 -6.77
CA VAL A 289 17.44 -7.43 -6.16
C VAL A 289 18.22 -6.15 -5.81
N GLY A 290 18.09 -5.11 -6.64
CA GLY A 290 18.70 -3.80 -6.39
C GLY A 290 18.16 -3.14 -5.11
N LEU A 291 16.83 -3.20 -4.88
CA LEU A 291 16.22 -2.71 -3.65
C LEU A 291 16.72 -3.48 -2.43
N SER A 292 16.71 -4.81 -2.50
CA SER A 292 17.20 -5.65 -1.40
C SER A 292 18.67 -5.34 -1.04
N THR A 293 19.52 -5.17 -2.06
CA THR A 293 20.92 -4.79 -1.86
C THR A 293 21.05 -3.40 -1.23
N GLU A 294 20.27 -2.43 -1.70
CA GLU A 294 20.30 -1.07 -1.15
C GLU A 294 19.81 -1.01 0.29
N MET A 295 18.72 -1.73 0.63
CA MET A 295 18.25 -1.85 2.00
C MET A 295 19.35 -2.38 2.94
N LYS A 296 20.11 -3.38 2.49
CA LYS A 296 21.22 -3.95 3.24
C LYS A 296 22.38 -2.94 3.40
N VAL A 297 22.77 -2.27 2.30
CA VAL A 297 23.88 -1.30 2.30
C VAL A 297 23.56 -0.09 3.16
N ARG A 298 22.30 0.40 3.12
CA ARG A 298 21.85 1.53 3.94
C ARG A 298 21.52 1.14 5.38
N GLY A 299 21.63 -0.14 5.76
CA GLY A 299 21.35 -0.61 7.11
C GLY A 299 19.90 -0.32 7.54
N VAL A 300 18.93 -0.66 6.68
CA VAL A 300 17.50 -0.50 7.01
C VAL A 300 17.18 -1.21 8.31
N ASP A 301 16.66 -0.47 9.28
CA ASP A 301 16.31 -0.94 10.62
C ASP A 301 14.82 -0.65 10.99
N LEU A 302 14.06 -0.07 10.04
CA LEU A 302 12.61 0.10 10.09
C LEU A 302 11.98 -0.27 8.76
N ILE A 303 11.00 -1.17 8.77
CA ILE A 303 10.16 -1.51 7.61
C ILE A 303 8.75 -1.00 7.86
N ILE A 304 8.20 -0.28 6.89
CA ILE A 304 6.83 0.21 6.95
C ILE A 304 6.08 -0.37 5.76
N LEU A 305 5.04 -1.15 6.05
CA LEU A 305 4.13 -1.74 5.08
C LEU A 305 2.81 -0.98 5.15
N GLU A 306 2.48 -0.27 4.10
CA GLU A 306 1.28 0.55 4.05
C GLU A 306 0.33 0.01 3.00
N GLY A 307 -0.98 0.03 3.34
CA GLY A 307 -2.07 -0.40 2.48
C GLY A 307 -2.62 -1.80 2.77
N MET A 308 -3.89 -1.99 2.40
CA MET A 308 -4.60 -3.24 2.68
C MET A 308 -3.98 -4.44 1.95
N GLY A 309 -3.52 -4.24 0.72
CA GLY A 309 -2.84 -5.28 -0.06
C GLY A 309 -1.53 -5.73 0.58
N ARG A 310 -0.69 -4.77 0.99
CA ARG A 310 0.68 -5.00 1.49
C ARG A 310 0.74 -5.40 2.95
N ALA A 311 -0.16 -4.87 3.79
CA ALA A 311 -0.12 -5.05 5.24
C ALA A 311 -1.18 -6.01 5.79
N LEU A 312 -2.29 -6.27 5.07
CA LEU A 312 -3.39 -7.12 5.55
C LEU A 312 -3.60 -8.36 4.70
N HIS A 313 -3.71 -8.24 3.36
CA HIS A 313 -3.83 -9.41 2.48
C HIS A 313 -2.53 -10.20 2.41
N THR A 314 -1.43 -9.46 2.47
CA THR A 314 -0.09 -10.04 2.64
C THR A 314 0.58 -9.43 3.87
N ASN A 315 1.55 -10.15 4.41
CA ASN A 315 2.46 -9.74 5.48
C ASN A 315 1.84 -9.46 6.87
N LEU A 316 0.54 -9.63 7.08
CA LEU A 316 -0.04 -9.43 8.42
C LEU A 316 0.66 -10.29 9.47
N ASN A 317 0.94 -11.55 9.12
CA ASN A 317 1.59 -12.53 9.99
C ASN A 317 3.13 -12.62 9.79
N ALA A 318 3.68 -11.82 8.87
CA ALA A 318 5.12 -11.83 8.60
C ALA A 318 5.90 -11.27 9.80
N ARG A 319 6.96 -11.98 10.22
CA ARG A 319 7.88 -11.52 11.27
C ARG A 319 9.14 -10.97 10.64
N LEU A 320 9.45 -9.71 10.92
CA LEU A 320 10.65 -9.05 10.40
C LEU A 320 11.79 -9.09 11.43
N ALA A 321 13.03 -9.05 10.93
CA ALA A 321 14.23 -9.03 11.77
C ALA A 321 14.60 -7.62 12.26
N VAL A 322 13.83 -6.61 11.81
CA VAL A 322 13.96 -5.20 12.16
C VAL A 322 12.63 -4.68 12.71
N ASP A 323 12.63 -3.50 13.30
CA ASP A 323 11.39 -2.85 13.71
C ASP A 323 10.44 -2.68 12.53
N SER A 324 9.14 -2.86 12.73
CA SER A 324 8.18 -2.77 11.64
C SER A 324 6.87 -2.11 12.02
N LEU A 325 6.30 -1.42 11.04
CA LEU A 325 4.94 -0.88 11.06
C LEU A 325 4.12 -1.53 9.95
N LYS A 326 2.89 -1.94 10.28
CA LYS A 326 1.88 -2.40 9.32
C LYS A 326 0.67 -1.48 9.47
N LEU A 327 0.40 -0.70 8.42
CA LEU A 327 -0.57 0.39 8.42
C LEU A 327 -1.62 0.14 7.34
N ALA A 328 -2.89 0.14 7.71
CA ALA A 328 -3.97 0.04 6.73
C ALA A 328 -5.30 0.52 7.30
N VAL A 329 -6.24 0.82 6.41
CA VAL A 329 -7.66 0.92 6.75
C VAL A 329 -8.41 -0.26 6.14
N VAL A 330 -9.26 -0.90 6.91
CA VAL A 330 -10.02 -2.08 6.46
C VAL A 330 -11.23 -1.62 5.64
N LYS A 331 -11.11 -1.66 4.31
CA LYS A 331 -12.12 -1.21 3.33
C LYS A 331 -13.07 -2.33 2.87
N ASN A 332 -12.99 -3.50 3.48
CA ASN A 332 -13.81 -4.66 3.15
C ASN A 332 -14.58 -5.11 4.41
N ALA A 333 -15.90 -5.12 4.34
CA ALA A 333 -16.78 -5.40 5.51
C ALA A 333 -16.59 -6.81 6.06
N TRP A 334 -16.44 -7.82 5.20
CA TRP A 334 -16.21 -9.20 5.62
C TRP A 334 -14.88 -9.36 6.35
N LEU A 335 -13.82 -8.74 5.79
CA LEU A 335 -12.50 -8.75 6.42
C LEU A 335 -12.53 -8.01 7.76
N ALA A 336 -13.20 -6.85 7.83
CA ALA A 336 -13.36 -6.09 9.07
C ALA A 336 -14.02 -6.94 10.16
N GLN A 337 -15.12 -7.61 9.84
CA GLN A 337 -15.81 -8.51 10.77
C GLN A 337 -14.89 -9.66 11.22
N ARG A 338 -14.13 -10.25 10.30
CA ARG A 338 -13.19 -11.34 10.59
C ARG A 338 -12.03 -10.90 11.49
N LEU A 339 -11.60 -9.65 11.37
CA LEU A 339 -10.60 -9.04 12.26
C LEU A 339 -11.19 -8.55 13.59
N GLY A 340 -12.51 -8.60 13.76
CA GLY A 340 -13.22 -8.22 14.99
C GLY A 340 -13.57 -6.73 15.09
N GLY A 341 -13.59 -5.99 13.96
CA GLY A 341 -13.92 -4.57 13.93
C GLY A 341 -14.96 -4.18 12.87
N PRO A 342 -15.43 -2.94 12.86
CA PRO A 342 -16.30 -2.41 11.82
C PRO A 342 -15.52 -2.06 10.55
N LEU A 343 -16.25 -1.80 9.46
CA LEU A 343 -15.71 -1.22 8.23
C LEU A 343 -15.00 0.11 8.54
N PHE A 344 -13.92 0.38 7.84
CA PHE A 344 -13.02 1.53 8.04
C PHE A 344 -12.26 1.54 9.37
N SER A 345 -12.15 0.38 10.03
CA SER A 345 -11.23 0.24 11.17
C SER A 345 -9.78 0.55 10.77
N GLY A 346 -9.13 1.39 11.56
CA GLY A 346 -7.70 1.64 11.43
C GLY A 346 -6.87 0.48 12.00
N ILE A 347 -5.79 0.17 11.30
CA ILE A 347 -4.79 -0.81 11.71
C ILE A 347 -3.45 -0.10 11.81
N PHE A 348 -2.87 -0.09 13.00
CA PHE A 348 -1.52 0.39 13.28
C PHE A 348 -0.81 -0.65 14.16
N ILE A 349 -0.11 -1.58 13.51
CA ILE A 349 0.67 -2.60 14.21
C ILE A 349 2.12 -2.15 14.25
N TYR A 350 2.69 -2.06 15.45
CA TYR A 350 4.12 -1.90 15.68
C TYR A 350 4.69 -3.19 16.27
N GLU A 351 5.68 -3.74 15.59
CA GLU A 351 6.44 -4.89 16.05
C GLU A 351 7.91 -4.50 16.21
N GLU A 352 8.41 -4.65 17.42
CA GLU A 352 9.83 -4.45 17.72
C GLU A 352 10.64 -5.64 17.21
N LYS A 353 11.84 -5.37 16.69
CA LYS A 353 12.74 -6.43 16.26
C LYS A 353 12.89 -7.51 17.33
N PRO A 354 12.89 -8.80 16.96
CA PRO A 354 13.10 -9.88 17.90
C PRO A 354 14.44 -9.74 18.62
N THR A 355 14.44 -9.91 19.93
CA THR A 355 15.67 -10.05 20.71
C THR A 355 16.38 -11.35 20.27
N GLN A 356 17.63 -11.24 19.85
CA GLN A 356 18.45 -12.44 19.62
C GLN A 356 18.63 -13.13 20.98
N THR A 357 18.00 -14.28 21.16
CA THR A 357 18.24 -15.17 22.30
C THR A 357 19.46 -16.02 22.08
#